data_c03e3b0a40b910ae701d101d70b0ad84
#
_entry.id   c03e3b0a40b910ae701d101d70b0ad84
#
_cell.length_a   1.000
_cell.length_b   1.000
_cell.length_c   1.000
_cell.angle_alpha   90.00
_cell.angle_beta   90.00
_cell.angle_gamma   90.00
#
_symmetry.space_group_name_H-M   'P 1'
#
loop_
_entity.id
_entity.type
_entity.pdbx_description
1 polymer ?
#
loop_
_entity_poly.entity_id
_entity_poly.type
_entity_poly.pdbx_seq_one_letter_code
_entity_poly.pdbx_strand_id
1 'polypeptide(L)'
;MAMQSGFIKRIRDIMRMDAGINGDAQRIEQMVWMLFLKVYDAKEDDWELNEDDYESIIPEELRWRNWAKADENGHAITGDKLLNFVNNILFPVLKGNDVKDGDAVLYEGIKVTPDTPIKKAIVKSTFEDANNYMKDGVYLRQVIDVIDETEFDDVKESHAFGFVYEEILRELQSAGSSGEFYTPRAVTEFMALMIKPQLGEKMADFACGTGGFITSWLGQLSKQVRDTTDQKQLDDSIYGV
;
A
#
# COMPACT_ATOMS: atom_id res chain seq x y z
N MET A 1 19.12 -7.38 3.99
CA MET A 1 18.34 -8.00 5.10
C MET A 1 18.45 -7.27 6.44
N ALA A 2 19.55 -6.67 6.82
CA ALA A 2 19.67 -5.97 8.13
C ALA A 2 19.00 -4.58 8.18
N MET A 3 18.78 -3.92 7.06
CA MET A 3 18.16 -2.58 6.99
C MET A 3 16.66 -2.59 7.33
N GLN A 4 15.96 -3.68 7.05
CA GLN A 4 14.49 -3.75 7.14
C GLN A 4 13.96 -3.94 8.57
N SER A 5 14.66 -4.66 9.45
CA SER A 5 14.21 -4.83 10.86
C SER A 5 14.27 -3.54 11.68
N GLY A 6 15.18 -2.61 11.33
CA GLY A 6 15.27 -1.29 11.96
C GLY A 6 14.21 -0.30 11.51
N PHE A 7 13.70 -0.44 10.27
CA PHE A 7 12.71 0.44 9.66
C PHE A 7 11.37 0.44 10.41
N ILE A 8 10.73 -0.71 10.55
CA ILE A 8 9.44 -0.84 11.26
C ILE A 8 9.56 -0.40 12.72
N LYS A 9 10.65 -0.79 13.38
CA LYS A 9 10.91 -0.36 14.76
C LYS A 9 11.01 1.16 14.87
N ARG A 10 11.72 1.82 13.96
CA ARG A 10 11.90 3.27 13.94
C ARG A 10 10.54 3.98 13.76
N ILE A 11 9.72 3.55 12.80
CA ILE A 11 8.37 4.08 12.60
C ILE A 11 7.53 3.90 13.86
N ARG A 12 7.51 2.71 14.44
CA ARG A 12 6.73 2.41 15.63
C ARG A 12 7.16 3.25 16.83
N ASP A 13 8.45 3.47 17.01
CA ASP A 13 8.98 4.28 18.11
C ASP A 13 8.57 5.75 17.97
N ILE A 14 8.53 6.31 16.75
CA ILE A 14 7.99 7.64 16.48
C ILE A 14 6.49 7.68 16.78
N MET A 15 5.70 6.72 16.28
CA MET A 15 4.26 6.68 16.47
C MET A 15 3.84 6.52 17.94
N ARG A 16 4.70 5.92 18.79
CA ARG A 16 4.44 5.82 20.23
C ARG A 16 4.48 7.17 20.95
N MET A 17 5.14 8.17 20.37
CA MET A 17 5.21 9.52 20.95
C MET A 17 3.98 10.35 20.59
N ASP A 18 3.18 9.94 19.61
CA ASP A 18 1.97 10.63 19.18
C ASP A 18 0.77 10.23 20.06
N ALA A 19 0.09 11.22 20.63
CA ALA A 19 -1.07 11.01 21.50
C ALA A 19 -2.34 10.51 20.78
N GLY A 20 -2.35 10.51 19.46
CA GLY A 20 -3.49 10.08 18.64
C GLY A 20 -3.52 8.58 18.40
N ILE A 21 -2.40 7.89 18.59
CA ILE A 21 -2.29 6.46 18.28
C ILE A 21 -2.36 5.61 19.54
N ASN A 22 -3.41 4.80 19.64
CA ASN A 22 -3.66 3.90 20.76
C ASN A 22 -3.56 2.44 20.30
N GLY A 23 -2.43 1.79 20.61
CA GLY A 23 -2.25 0.37 20.33
C GLY A 23 -1.67 0.03 18.96
N ASP A 24 -1.39 -1.24 18.76
CA ASP A 24 -0.67 -1.71 17.57
C ASP A 24 -1.56 -1.75 16.31
N ALA A 25 -2.86 -2.01 16.46
CA ALA A 25 -3.79 -1.99 15.33
C ALA A 25 -3.79 -0.63 14.61
N GLN A 26 -3.94 0.47 15.36
CA GLN A 26 -3.90 1.82 14.77
C GLN A 26 -2.53 2.17 14.17
N ARG A 27 -1.42 1.65 14.74
CA ARG A 27 -0.08 1.85 14.14
C ARG A 27 0.01 1.20 12.78
N ILE A 28 -0.59 0.02 12.62
CA ILE A 28 -0.58 -0.67 11.33
C ILE A 28 -1.42 0.07 10.32
N GLU A 29 -2.67 0.36 10.67
CA GLU A 29 -3.55 1.11 9.78
C GLU A 29 -2.90 2.43 9.34
N GLN A 30 -2.22 3.12 10.27
CA GLN A 30 -1.46 4.34 9.97
C GLN A 30 -0.30 4.08 9.00
N MET A 31 0.45 2.98 9.14
CA MET A 31 1.54 2.64 8.22
C MET A 31 1.03 2.21 6.84
N VAL A 32 -0.06 1.42 6.80
CA VAL A 32 -0.57 0.80 5.58
C VAL A 32 -0.89 1.83 4.50
N TRP A 33 -1.63 2.91 4.82
CA TRP A 33 -1.98 3.90 3.80
C TRP A 33 -0.76 4.69 3.28
N MET A 34 0.23 4.98 4.13
CA MET A 34 1.45 5.67 3.69
C MET A 34 2.31 4.78 2.79
N LEU A 35 2.51 3.53 3.21
CA LEU A 35 3.23 2.54 2.41
C LEU A 35 2.51 2.26 1.08
N PHE A 36 1.18 2.16 1.11
CA PHE A 36 0.39 2.00 -0.10
C PHE A 36 0.66 3.14 -1.09
N LEU A 37 0.56 4.40 -0.65
CA LEU A 37 0.80 5.55 -1.54
C LEU A 37 2.23 5.57 -2.09
N LYS A 38 3.24 5.28 -1.26
CA LYS A 38 4.63 5.22 -1.70
C LYS A 38 4.86 4.15 -2.78
N VAL A 39 4.33 2.94 -2.54
CA VAL A 39 4.46 1.83 -3.50
C VAL A 39 3.63 2.07 -4.75
N TYR A 40 2.42 2.61 -4.59
CA TYR A 40 1.56 2.94 -5.73
C TYR A 40 2.21 3.98 -6.64
N ASP A 41 2.77 5.04 -6.08
CA ASP A 41 3.50 6.08 -6.80
C ASP A 41 4.71 5.52 -7.59
N ALA A 42 5.47 4.60 -6.97
CA ALA A 42 6.57 3.90 -7.67
C ALA A 42 6.07 2.98 -8.81
N LYS A 43 4.88 2.39 -8.66
CA LYS A 43 4.25 1.60 -9.74
C LYS A 43 3.71 2.48 -10.86
N GLU A 44 3.24 3.68 -10.55
CA GLU A 44 2.81 4.63 -11.57
C GLU A 44 3.96 5.04 -12.48
N ASP A 45 5.20 5.17 -11.97
CA ASP A 45 6.39 5.39 -12.81
C ASP A 45 6.56 4.28 -13.87
N ASP A 46 6.39 3.01 -13.44
CA ASP A 46 6.47 1.87 -14.37
C ASP A 46 5.34 1.90 -15.41
N TRP A 47 4.12 2.27 -15.00
CA TRP A 47 2.98 2.34 -15.93
C TRP A 47 3.09 3.50 -16.90
N GLU A 48 3.54 4.67 -16.43
CA GLU A 48 3.81 5.85 -17.28
C GLU A 48 4.88 5.57 -18.32
N LEU A 49 5.87 4.73 -18.02
CA LEU A 49 6.93 4.35 -18.97
C LEU A 49 6.49 3.28 -19.99
N ASN A 50 5.54 2.43 -19.64
CA ASN A 50 5.19 1.25 -20.45
C ASN A 50 3.82 1.37 -21.15
N GLU A 51 2.99 2.35 -20.81
CA GLU A 51 1.64 2.54 -21.32
C GLU A 51 1.51 3.99 -21.83
N ASP A 52 1.49 4.19 -23.15
CA ASP A 52 1.47 5.51 -23.79
C ASP A 52 0.28 6.40 -23.37
N ASP A 53 -0.86 5.79 -23.01
CA ASP A 53 -2.10 6.48 -22.62
C ASP A 53 -2.40 6.38 -21.11
N TYR A 54 -1.38 6.09 -20.27
CA TYR A 54 -1.61 6.01 -18.84
C TYR A 54 -1.85 7.39 -18.23
N GLU A 55 -2.97 7.51 -17.52
CA GLU A 55 -3.28 8.68 -16.69
C GLU A 55 -3.49 8.25 -15.25
N SER A 56 -2.85 8.90 -14.30
CA SER A 56 -3.07 8.65 -12.87
C SER A 56 -4.52 8.95 -12.47
N ILE A 57 -5.08 8.11 -11.57
CA ILE A 57 -6.35 8.44 -10.91
C ILE A 57 -6.15 9.42 -9.75
N ILE A 58 -4.93 9.53 -9.24
CA ILE A 58 -4.56 10.45 -8.16
C ILE A 58 -4.19 11.80 -8.80
N PRO A 59 -4.82 12.92 -8.41
CA PRO A 59 -4.41 14.25 -8.86
C PRO A 59 -2.91 14.47 -8.63
N GLU A 60 -2.25 15.16 -9.59
CA GLU A 60 -0.79 15.31 -9.62
C GLU A 60 -0.22 15.83 -8.28
N GLU A 61 -0.85 16.83 -7.69
CA GLU A 61 -0.38 17.46 -6.45
C GLU A 61 -0.54 16.53 -5.23
N LEU A 62 -1.36 15.47 -5.35
CA LEU A 62 -1.64 14.50 -4.28
C LEU A 62 -0.84 13.21 -4.44
N ARG A 63 -0.07 13.04 -5.50
CA ARG A 63 0.83 11.90 -5.69
C ARG A 63 1.95 11.96 -4.67
N TRP A 64 2.36 10.82 -4.14
CA TRP A 64 3.37 10.73 -3.06
C TRP A 64 4.62 11.55 -3.36
N ARG A 65 5.15 11.47 -4.58
CA ARG A 65 6.36 12.16 -5.04
C ARG A 65 6.30 13.68 -4.90
N ASN A 66 5.12 14.29 -4.91
CA ASN A 66 4.93 15.73 -4.97
C ASN A 66 4.70 16.39 -3.60
N TRP A 67 4.30 15.64 -2.56
CA TRP A 67 4.08 16.21 -1.25
C TRP A 67 4.86 15.54 -0.12
N ALA A 68 5.21 14.25 -0.28
CA ALA A 68 5.90 13.49 0.75
C ALA A 68 7.40 13.75 0.75
N LYS A 69 8.00 14.04 -0.40
CA LYS A 69 9.41 14.38 -0.51
C LYS A 69 9.68 15.82 -0.10
N ALA A 70 10.88 16.06 0.45
CA ALA A 70 11.38 17.41 0.60
C ALA A 70 11.74 18.00 -0.78
N ASP A 71 11.56 19.32 -0.95
CA ASP A 71 12.00 20.04 -2.15
C ASP A 71 13.53 20.09 -2.25
N GLU A 72 14.04 20.67 -3.35
CA GLU A 72 15.48 20.81 -3.60
C GLU A 72 16.21 21.61 -2.51
N ASN A 73 15.50 22.41 -1.70
CA ASN A 73 16.02 23.21 -0.60
C ASN A 73 15.87 22.48 0.75
N GLY A 74 15.37 21.24 0.76
CA GLY A 74 15.12 20.46 1.95
C GLY A 74 13.84 20.85 2.71
N HIS A 75 12.92 21.62 2.09
CA HIS A 75 11.66 21.97 2.70
C HIS A 75 10.60 20.92 2.40
N ALA A 76 9.91 20.46 3.43
CA ALA A 76 8.76 19.59 3.32
C ALA A 76 7.59 20.15 4.17
N ILE A 77 6.38 19.84 3.74
CA ILE A 77 5.20 20.18 4.53
C ILE A 77 5.22 19.44 5.87
N THR A 78 4.99 20.14 6.99
CA THR A 78 5.06 19.58 8.35
C THR A 78 4.07 20.28 9.31
N GLY A 79 3.96 19.78 10.53
CA GLY A 79 3.11 20.36 11.58
C GLY A 79 1.64 20.41 11.18
N ASP A 80 0.94 21.45 11.65
CA ASP A 80 -0.51 21.62 11.39
C ASP A 80 -0.86 21.68 9.90
N LYS A 81 0.06 22.18 9.06
CA LYS A 81 -0.15 22.23 7.61
C LYS A 81 -0.20 20.83 7.01
N LEU A 82 0.68 19.93 7.46
CA LEU A 82 0.67 18.53 7.02
C LEU A 82 -0.59 17.80 7.49
N LEU A 83 -0.97 17.98 8.76
CA LEU A 83 -2.21 17.39 9.28
C LEU A 83 -3.43 17.87 8.53
N ASN A 84 -3.52 19.19 8.27
CA ASN A 84 -4.62 19.75 7.49
C ASN A 84 -4.64 19.19 6.06
N PHE A 85 -3.48 19.12 5.40
CA PHE A 85 -3.37 18.56 4.06
C PHE A 85 -3.84 17.09 4.03
N VAL A 86 -3.35 16.25 4.93
CA VAL A 86 -3.71 14.84 4.97
C VAL A 86 -5.20 14.66 5.29
N ASN A 87 -5.71 15.32 6.32
CA ASN A 87 -7.07 15.08 6.82
C ASN A 87 -8.16 15.76 5.98
N ASN A 88 -7.89 16.94 5.41
CA ASN A 88 -8.90 17.77 4.77
C ASN A 88 -8.76 17.87 3.24
N ILE A 89 -7.66 17.37 2.67
CA ILE A 89 -7.44 17.36 1.22
C ILE A 89 -7.18 15.93 0.73
N LEU A 90 -6.08 15.31 1.14
CA LEU A 90 -5.62 14.02 0.62
C LEU A 90 -6.69 12.91 0.84
N PHE A 91 -7.09 12.68 2.09
CA PHE A 91 -8.05 11.62 2.42
C PHE A 91 -9.44 11.83 1.79
N PRO A 92 -10.05 13.04 1.86
CA PRO A 92 -11.32 13.28 1.17
C PRO A 92 -11.25 12.97 -0.33
N VAL A 93 -10.22 13.46 -1.03
CA VAL A 93 -10.08 13.22 -2.47
C VAL A 93 -9.93 11.73 -2.79
N LEU A 94 -9.06 11.02 -2.06
CA LEU A 94 -8.82 9.59 -2.29
C LEU A 94 -10.02 8.71 -1.90
N LYS A 95 -10.89 9.20 -1.01
CA LYS A 95 -12.20 8.58 -0.72
C LYS A 95 -13.28 8.88 -1.76
N GLY A 96 -13.00 9.75 -2.73
CA GLY A 96 -13.92 10.16 -3.79
C GLY A 96 -14.79 11.35 -3.45
N ASN A 97 -14.43 12.16 -2.44
CA ASN A 97 -15.14 13.36 -2.04
C ASN A 97 -14.45 14.61 -2.60
N ASP A 98 -15.24 15.55 -3.11
CA ASP A 98 -14.72 16.85 -3.54
C ASP A 98 -14.29 17.70 -2.32
N VAL A 99 -13.16 18.37 -2.46
CA VAL A 99 -12.71 19.40 -1.52
C VAL A 99 -13.06 20.77 -2.06
N LYS A 100 -13.77 21.58 -1.25
CA LYS A 100 -14.31 22.87 -1.68
C LYS A 100 -13.87 24.00 -0.76
N ASP A 101 -13.78 25.21 -1.34
CA ASP A 101 -13.72 26.48 -0.62
C ASP A 101 -14.90 27.33 -1.06
N GLY A 102 -15.90 27.47 -0.17
CA GLY A 102 -17.20 28.01 -0.51
C GLY A 102 -17.87 27.17 -1.62
N ASP A 103 -18.22 27.82 -2.72
CA ASP A 103 -18.81 27.16 -3.91
C ASP A 103 -17.76 26.64 -4.90
N ALA A 104 -16.49 26.99 -4.74
CA ALA A 104 -15.42 26.56 -5.63
C ALA A 104 -14.89 25.16 -5.28
N VAL A 105 -14.82 24.25 -6.25
CA VAL A 105 -14.16 22.95 -6.10
C VAL A 105 -12.66 23.17 -6.27
N LEU A 106 -11.89 22.92 -5.21
CA LEU A 106 -10.42 22.99 -5.22
C LEU A 106 -9.81 21.69 -5.75
N TYR A 107 -10.36 20.54 -5.32
CA TYR A 107 -9.98 19.22 -5.79
C TYR A 107 -11.22 18.39 -6.00
N GLU A 108 -11.32 17.73 -7.14
CA GLU A 108 -12.34 16.71 -7.38
C GLU A 108 -11.94 15.40 -6.73
N GLY A 109 -12.90 14.73 -6.07
CA GLY A 109 -12.69 13.39 -5.56
C GLY A 109 -12.51 12.36 -6.68
N ILE A 110 -11.63 11.38 -6.48
CA ILE A 110 -11.41 10.33 -7.47
C ILE A 110 -12.69 9.56 -7.75
N LYS A 111 -12.97 9.30 -9.04
CA LYS A 111 -14.18 8.65 -9.50
C LYS A 111 -13.86 7.25 -10.00
N VAL A 112 -14.49 6.25 -9.40
CA VAL A 112 -14.37 4.85 -9.80
C VAL A 112 -15.72 4.39 -10.35
N THR A 113 -15.69 3.84 -11.57
CA THR A 113 -16.83 3.25 -12.27
C THR A 113 -16.56 1.76 -12.49
N PRO A 114 -17.57 0.96 -12.90
CA PRO A 114 -17.37 -0.45 -13.24
C PRO A 114 -16.31 -0.68 -14.34
N ASP A 115 -16.06 0.31 -15.20
CA ASP A 115 -15.09 0.24 -16.28
C ASP A 115 -13.69 0.72 -15.86
N THR A 116 -13.52 1.21 -14.61
CA THR A 116 -12.22 1.66 -14.12
C THR A 116 -11.31 0.46 -13.93
N PRO A 117 -10.08 0.46 -14.52
CA PRO A 117 -9.13 -0.63 -14.32
C PRO A 117 -8.84 -0.88 -12.84
N ILE A 118 -8.71 -2.15 -12.45
CA ILE A 118 -8.50 -2.57 -11.05
C ILE A 118 -7.30 -1.83 -10.42
N LYS A 119 -6.20 -1.66 -11.18
CA LYS A 119 -5.01 -0.94 -10.72
C LYS A 119 -5.28 0.52 -10.31
N LYS A 120 -6.32 1.15 -10.87
CA LYS A 120 -6.79 2.50 -10.48
C LYS A 120 -7.85 2.43 -9.39
N ALA A 121 -8.80 1.49 -9.50
CA ALA A 121 -9.90 1.35 -8.55
C ALA A 121 -9.44 1.01 -7.13
N ILE A 122 -8.31 0.30 -6.99
CA ILE A 122 -7.71 -0.08 -5.70
C ILE A 122 -7.39 1.13 -4.80
N VAL A 123 -7.10 2.29 -5.37
CA VAL A 123 -6.83 3.52 -4.60
C VAL A 123 -8.03 3.84 -3.73
N LYS A 124 -9.22 3.94 -4.34
CA LYS A 124 -10.44 4.28 -3.59
C LYS A 124 -10.77 3.23 -2.54
N SER A 125 -10.70 1.94 -2.88
CA SER A 125 -11.02 0.87 -1.93
C SER A 125 -10.04 0.83 -0.75
N THR A 126 -8.76 1.14 -0.96
CA THR A 126 -7.77 1.22 0.12
C THR A 126 -8.07 2.38 1.08
N PHE A 127 -8.58 3.50 0.56
CA PHE A 127 -8.85 4.68 1.39
C PHE A 127 -10.26 4.71 1.98
N GLU A 128 -11.20 3.89 1.53
CA GLU A 128 -12.61 3.93 1.96
C GLU A 128 -12.73 3.92 3.49
N ASP A 129 -12.04 3.00 4.17
CA ASP A 129 -12.02 2.85 5.63
C ASP A 129 -10.75 3.40 6.29
N ALA A 130 -9.77 3.89 5.51
CA ALA A 130 -8.53 4.39 6.06
C ALA A 130 -8.74 5.67 6.89
N ASN A 131 -7.96 5.82 7.97
CA ASN A 131 -7.97 7.00 8.82
C ASN A 131 -6.55 7.43 9.17
N ASN A 132 -6.34 8.73 9.30
CA ASN A 132 -5.14 9.26 9.92
C ASN A 132 -5.37 9.40 11.43
N TYR A 133 -4.68 8.59 12.22
CA TYR A 133 -4.78 8.60 13.69
C TYR A 133 -3.82 9.59 14.34
N MET A 134 -2.72 9.95 13.65
CA MET A 134 -1.73 10.87 14.20
C MET A 134 -2.30 12.27 14.36
N LYS A 135 -1.99 12.89 15.51
CA LYS A 135 -2.43 14.25 15.89
C LYS A 135 -1.30 15.26 15.88
N ASP A 136 -0.07 14.81 15.80
CA ASP A 136 1.11 15.69 15.72
C ASP A 136 1.72 15.60 14.32
N GLY A 137 1.65 16.71 13.58
CA GLY A 137 2.16 16.75 12.20
C GLY A 137 3.68 16.74 12.10
N VAL A 138 4.41 16.97 13.21
CA VAL A 138 5.87 16.80 13.23
C VAL A 138 6.22 15.32 13.32
N TYR A 139 5.55 14.56 14.17
CA TYR A 139 5.74 13.10 14.21
C TYR A 139 5.25 12.43 12.92
N LEU A 140 4.12 12.91 12.35
CA LEU A 140 3.66 12.43 11.06
C LEU A 140 4.72 12.65 9.96
N ARG A 141 5.35 13.85 9.94
CA ARG A 141 6.46 14.13 9.00
C ARG A 141 7.62 13.17 9.19
N GLN A 142 8.05 12.94 10.43
CA GLN A 142 9.14 12.01 10.72
C GLN A 142 8.85 10.58 10.24
N VAL A 143 7.60 10.11 10.36
CA VAL A 143 7.20 8.80 9.84
C VAL A 143 7.27 8.77 8.31
N ILE A 144 6.77 9.81 7.65
CA ILE A 144 6.82 9.93 6.19
C ILE A 144 8.26 9.97 5.70
N ASP A 145 9.16 10.70 6.38
CA ASP A 145 10.59 10.76 6.04
C ASP A 145 11.23 9.37 6.10
N VAL A 146 10.95 8.59 7.16
CA VAL A 146 11.46 7.22 7.28
C VAL A 146 10.96 6.32 6.15
N ILE A 147 9.69 6.48 5.75
CA ILE A 147 9.12 5.73 4.62
C ILE A 147 9.75 6.18 3.31
N ASP A 148 9.96 7.49 3.12
CA ASP A 148 10.49 8.02 1.87
C ASP A 148 11.97 7.72 1.67
N GLU A 149 12.77 7.71 2.75
CA GLU A 149 14.18 7.27 2.74
C GLU A 149 14.35 5.79 2.32
N THR A 150 13.29 4.98 2.44
CA THR A 150 13.37 3.56 2.10
C THR A 150 13.23 3.40 0.59
N GLU A 151 14.32 2.97 -0.05
CA GLU A 151 14.32 2.61 -1.46
C GLU A 151 13.56 1.28 -1.62
N PHE A 152 12.42 1.36 -2.28
CA PHE A 152 11.68 0.20 -2.76
C PHE A 152 12.10 -0.13 -4.20
N ASP A 153 13.37 0.18 -4.58
CA ASP A 153 13.89 0.07 -5.96
C ASP A 153 13.90 -1.37 -6.49
N ASP A 154 13.85 -2.37 -5.62
CA ASP A 154 13.55 -3.76 -5.97
C ASP A 154 12.03 -4.04 -6.06
N VAL A 155 11.20 -3.03 -6.23
CA VAL A 155 9.75 -3.16 -6.46
C VAL A 155 9.43 -3.85 -7.80
N LYS A 156 10.43 -4.10 -8.65
CA LYS A 156 10.35 -5.13 -9.71
C LYS A 156 10.03 -6.51 -9.12
N GLU A 157 10.38 -6.75 -7.87
CA GLU A 157 9.87 -7.84 -7.10
C GLU A 157 8.63 -7.37 -6.32
N SER A 158 7.45 -7.84 -6.69
CA SER A 158 6.18 -7.73 -5.96
C SER A 158 6.30 -8.18 -4.47
N HIS A 159 7.48 -8.53 -4.03
CA HIS A 159 7.85 -9.08 -2.73
C HIS A 159 8.22 -8.01 -1.70
N ALA A 160 8.66 -6.80 -2.09
CA ALA A 160 9.12 -5.81 -1.11
C ALA A 160 7.97 -5.32 -0.20
N PHE A 161 6.80 -5.03 -0.78
CA PHE A 161 5.61 -4.68 0.01
C PHE A 161 5.14 -5.85 0.89
N GLY A 162 5.11 -7.07 0.32
CA GLY A 162 4.78 -8.29 1.06
C GLY A 162 5.72 -8.50 2.24
N PHE A 163 7.01 -8.25 2.07
CA PHE A 163 8.00 -8.40 3.14
C PHE A 163 7.80 -7.37 4.26
N VAL A 164 7.59 -6.10 3.94
CA VAL A 164 7.30 -5.05 4.93
C VAL A 164 6.02 -5.37 5.69
N TYR A 165 4.98 -5.81 4.98
CA TYR A 165 3.72 -6.20 5.57
C TYR A 165 3.86 -7.41 6.51
N GLU A 166 4.61 -8.44 6.10
CA GLU A 166 4.90 -9.61 6.94
C GLU A 166 5.70 -9.25 8.21
N GLU A 167 6.64 -8.31 8.10
CA GLU A 167 7.40 -7.84 9.25
C GLU A 167 6.50 -7.09 10.24
N ILE A 168 5.58 -6.24 9.73
CA ILE A 168 4.54 -5.59 10.54
C ILE A 168 3.71 -6.65 11.28
N LEU A 169 3.23 -7.67 10.57
CA LEU A 169 2.42 -8.74 11.16
C LEU A 169 3.21 -9.56 12.19
N ARG A 170 4.48 -9.85 11.93
CA ARG A 170 5.36 -10.57 12.87
C ARG A 170 5.57 -9.78 14.15
N GLU A 171 5.78 -8.48 14.06
CA GLU A 171 5.92 -7.63 15.24
C GLU A 171 4.66 -7.57 16.08
N LEU A 172 3.48 -7.62 15.43
CA LEU A 172 2.20 -7.70 16.13
C LEU A 172 2.01 -9.01 16.89
N GLN A 173 2.36 -10.12 16.28
CA GLN A 173 2.30 -11.43 16.93
C GLN A 173 3.22 -11.48 18.15
N SER A 174 4.42 -10.88 18.06
CA SER A 174 5.38 -10.82 19.17
C SER A 174 4.91 -9.94 20.33
N ALA A 175 4.06 -8.95 20.06
CA ALA A 175 3.48 -8.08 21.07
C ALA A 175 2.32 -8.73 21.86
N GLY A 176 1.91 -9.96 21.50
CA GLY A 176 0.89 -10.75 22.23
C GLY A 176 -0.52 -10.20 22.14
N SER A 177 -0.78 -9.25 21.25
CA SER A 177 -2.06 -8.53 21.18
C SER A 177 -3.07 -9.11 20.18
N SER A 178 -2.65 -10.03 19.31
CA SER A 178 -3.54 -10.68 18.33
C SER A 178 -3.39 -12.20 18.39
N GLY A 179 -4.51 -12.90 18.59
CA GLY A 179 -4.60 -14.34 18.40
C GLY A 179 -4.56 -14.77 16.93
N GLU A 180 -4.15 -13.91 16.03
CA GLU A 180 -4.06 -14.18 14.61
C GLU A 180 -2.69 -14.75 14.26
N PHE A 181 -2.69 -15.92 13.63
CA PHE A 181 -1.48 -16.60 13.18
C PHE A 181 -1.44 -16.60 11.66
N TYR A 182 -0.36 -16.04 11.12
CA TYR A 182 -0.12 -16.04 9.68
C TYR A 182 0.84 -17.17 9.31
N THR A 183 0.52 -17.88 8.24
CA THR A 183 1.42 -18.91 7.72
C THR A 183 2.67 -18.25 7.15
N PRO A 184 3.89 -18.61 7.60
CA PRO A 184 5.13 -18.02 7.11
C PRO A 184 5.25 -18.16 5.60
N ARG A 185 5.74 -17.11 4.92
CA ARG A 185 5.87 -17.06 3.45
C ARG A 185 6.65 -18.25 2.89
N ALA A 186 7.75 -18.62 3.54
CA ALA A 186 8.54 -19.78 3.12
C ALA A 186 7.72 -21.08 3.07
N VAL A 187 6.69 -21.22 3.92
CA VAL A 187 5.80 -22.38 3.92
C VAL A 187 4.80 -22.30 2.75
N THR A 188 4.17 -21.13 2.54
CA THR A 188 3.22 -20.95 1.42
C THR A 188 3.91 -21.10 0.07
N GLU A 189 5.12 -20.54 -0.09
CA GLU A 189 5.94 -20.71 -1.28
C GLU A 189 6.36 -22.16 -1.51
N PHE A 190 6.81 -22.84 -0.45
CA PHE A 190 7.15 -24.28 -0.54
C PHE A 190 5.95 -25.11 -0.98
N MET A 191 4.77 -24.86 -0.42
CA MET A 191 3.56 -25.58 -0.81
C MET A 191 3.18 -25.31 -2.26
N ALA A 192 3.24 -24.06 -2.73
CA ALA A 192 2.99 -23.70 -4.11
C ALA A 192 3.99 -24.36 -5.07
N LEU A 193 5.29 -24.38 -4.70
CA LEU A 193 6.34 -25.09 -5.48
C LEU A 193 6.10 -26.60 -5.57
N MET A 194 5.58 -27.21 -4.50
CA MET A 194 5.31 -28.66 -4.49
C MET A 194 4.08 -29.02 -5.32
N ILE A 195 3.06 -28.17 -5.34
CA ILE A 195 1.83 -28.35 -6.13
C ILE A 195 2.13 -28.16 -7.63
N LYS A 196 3.05 -27.26 -7.99
CA LYS A 196 3.41 -26.90 -9.37
C LYS A 196 2.20 -26.50 -10.22
N PRO A 197 1.48 -25.45 -9.83
CA PRO A 197 0.28 -25.04 -10.54
C PRO A 197 0.57 -24.72 -12.01
N GLN A 198 -0.43 -24.97 -12.86
CA GLN A 198 -0.37 -24.69 -14.31
C GLN A 198 -1.42 -23.63 -14.67
N LEU A 199 -1.15 -22.83 -15.71
CA LEU A 199 -2.14 -21.93 -16.27
C LEU A 199 -3.41 -22.69 -16.66
N GLY A 200 -4.57 -22.09 -16.32
CA GLY A 200 -5.89 -22.71 -16.48
C GLY A 200 -6.38 -23.50 -15.25
N GLU A 201 -5.51 -23.84 -14.31
CA GLU A 201 -5.94 -24.37 -13.01
C GLU A 201 -6.46 -23.24 -12.12
N LYS A 202 -7.35 -23.58 -11.17
CA LYS A 202 -8.00 -22.64 -10.27
C LYS A 202 -7.68 -22.97 -8.83
N MET A 203 -7.45 -21.93 -8.05
CA MET A 203 -7.28 -22.00 -6.60
C MET A 203 -8.48 -21.32 -5.91
N ALA A 204 -8.95 -21.92 -4.83
CA ALA A 204 -9.91 -21.30 -3.93
C ALA A 204 -9.32 -21.25 -2.52
N ASP A 205 -9.32 -20.06 -1.92
CA ASP A 205 -8.92 -19.84 -0.53
C ASP A 205 -10.09 -19.17 0.21
N PHE A 206 -10.80 -19.96 1.01
CA PHE A 206 -12.01 -19.52 1.72
C PHE A 206 -11.72 -18.84 3.06
N ALA A 207 -10.46 -18.73 3.44
CA ALA A 207 -10.00 -18.07 4.65
C ALA A 207 -8.64 -17.43 4.38
N CYS A 208 -8.56 -16.63 3.32
CA CYS A 208 -7.31 -16.19 2.72
C CYS A 208 -6.46 -15.30 3.65
N GLY A 209 -7.05 -14.68 4.67
CA GLY A 209 -6.35 -13.78 5.56
C GLY A 209 -5.63 -12.69 4.75
N THR A 210 -4.30 -12.66 4.85
CA THR A 210 -3.45 -11.71 4.10
C THR A 210 -3.11 -12.16 2.68
N GLY A 211 -3.69 -13.23 2.19
CA GLY A 211 -3.48 -13.75 0.85
C GLY A 211 -2.14 -14.44 0.62
N GLY A 212 -1.48 -14.94 1.67
CA GLY A 212 -0.17 -15.58 1.57
C GLY A 212 -0.11 -16.76 0.60
N PHE A 213 -1.13 -17.63 0.62
CA PHE A 213 -1.24 -18.73 -0.33
C PHE A 213 -1.56 -18.24 -1.74
N ILE A 214 -2.47 -17.28 -1.86
CA ILE A 214 -2.86 -16.67 -3.14
C ILE A 214 -1.65 -16.06 -3.83
N THR A 215 -0.86 -15.25 -3.13
CA THR A 215 0.32 -14.59 -3.69
C THR A 215 1.40 -15.61 -4.10
N SER A 216 1.58 -16.67 -3.32
CA SER A 216 2.53 -17.74 -3.67
C SER A 216 2.08 -18.54 -4.90
N TRP A 217 0.78 -18.80 -5.05
CA TRP A 217 0.18 -19.43 -6.23
C TRP A 217 0.37 -18.55 -7.47
N LEU A 218 -0.03 -17.29 -7.42
CA LEU A 218 0.15 -16.32 -8.50
C LEU A 218 1.62 -16.19 -8.92
N GLY A 219 2.54 -16.18 -7.96
CA GLY A 219 3.97 -16.11 -8.22
C GLY A 219 4.53 -17.32 -8.97
N GLN A 220 3.86 -18.49 -8.95
CA GLN A 220 4.23 -19.63 -9.79
C GLN A 220 3.60 -19.54 -11.18
N LEU A 221 2.34 -19.10 -11.28
CA LEU A 221 1.64 -18.98 -12.56
C LEU A 221 2.17 -17.82 -13.41
N SER A 222 2.51 -16.68 -12.80
CA SER A 222 3.02 -15.51 -13.51
C SER A 222 4.29 -15.79 -14.33
N LYS A 223 5.12 -16.74 -13.88
CA LYS A 223 6.31 -17.21 -14.60
C LYS A 223 5.99 -17.95 -15.90
N GLN A 224 4.74 -18.38 -16.07
CA GLN A 224 4.28 -19.15 -17.23
C GLN A 224 3.57 -18.27 -18.27
N VAL A 225 3.19 -17.02 -17.90
CA VAL A 225 2.51 -16.07 -18.77
C VAL A 225 3.43 -15.64 -19.92
N ARG A 226 2.94 -15.75 -21.16
CA ARG A 226 3.65 -15.41 -22.40
C ARG A 226 2.89 -14.43 -23.27
N ASP A 227 1.55 -14.42 -23.18
CA ASP A 227 0.67 -13.60 -23.97
C ASP A 227 -0.57 -13.13 -23.18
N THR A 228 -1.43 -12.36 -23.83
CA THR A 228 -2.67 -11.83 -23.24
C THR A 228 -3.69 -12.90 -22.88
N THR A 229 -3.66 -14.06 -23.54
CA THR A 229 -4.55 -15.19 -23.22
C THR A 229 -4.10 -15.85 -21.92
N ASP A 230 -2.80 -16.06 -21.76
CA ASP A 230 -2.18 -16.55 -20.54
C ASP A 230 -2.46 -15.59 -19.37
N GLN A 231 -2.34 -14.29 -19.60
CA GLN A 231 -2.67 -13.27 -18.59
C GLN A 231 -4.11 -13.38 -18.11
N LYS A 232 -5.05 -13.57 -19.04
CA LYS A 232 -6.46 -13.76 -18.68
C LYS A 232 -6.70 -15.02 -17.87
N GLN A 233 -5.99 -16.12 -18.18
CA GLN A 233 -6.05 -17.34 -17.39
C GLN A 233 -5.50 -17.14 -15.97
N LEU A 234 -4.44 -16.33 -15.83
CA LEU A 234 -3.89 -15.95 -14.53
C LEU A 234 -4.91 -15.15 -13.72
N ASP A 235 -5.51 -14.13 -14.32
CA ASP A 235 -6.49 -13.25 -13.67
C ASP A 235 -7.74 -14.02 -13.20
N ASP A 236 -8.17 -15.03 -13.98
CA ASP A 236 -9.31 -15.89 -13.68
C ASP A 236 -8.97 -17.07 -12.74
N SER A 237 -7.72 -17.19 -12.26
CA SER A 237 -7.25 -18.40 -11.56
C SER A 237 -7.58 -18.44 -10.07
N ILE A 238 -8.07 -17.34 -9.47
CA ILE A 238 -8.19 -17.21 -8.02
C ILE A 238 -9.60 -16.89 -7.56
N TYR A 239 -10.01 -17.55 -6.48
CA TYR A 239 -11.17 -17.25 -5.68
C TYR A 239 -10.71 -17.13 -4.21
N GLY A 240 -10.71 -15.91 -3.63
CA GLY A 240 -10.37 -15.64 -2.23
C GLY A 240 -11.52 -14.95 -1.49
N VAL A 241 -11.73 -15.30 -0.21
CA VAL A 241 -12.68 -14.65 0.68
C VAL A 241 -11.98 -14.36 2.02
#